data_629807e443b71f6f5c28272c4dbcc406
#
_entry.id   629807e443b71f6f5c28272c4dbcc406
#
_cell.length_a   1.000
_cell.length_b   1.000
_cell.length_c   1.000
_cell.angle_alpha   90.00
_cell.angle_beta   90.00
_cell.angle_gamma   90.00
#
_symmetry.space_group_name_H-M   'P 1'
#
loop_
_entity.id
_entity.type
_entity.pdbx_description
1 polymer ?
#
loop_
_entity_poly.entity_id
_entity_poly.type
_entity_poly.pdbx_seq_one_letter_code
_entity_poly.pdbx_strand_id
1 'polypeptide(L)'
;FFQAEKKEAENRMVKTVNYVKVQCSTYTHYNESSESKSLLRAIESARQMSTNIDMEIENGGQLSRDFLKENLQTLWVDGIIVLDTEGKTDCEYSTDESLANEITEYLQKEIIMDFAGYEERSYSERFTREDGSFIDIAACARKDAPGIVAIYYYTSPEFARNYTLTIQGLLNGYSIQKDGTIIVADDGIVVASNNESLLGQNTADNEVVQAMKKHTDSQHIYHFKKEGIGGYGIMLKQRDYYIYAYLPDTEVFRNLPLSVIGVIFLYFLMFGIFWFWTYRTNLAHRKLEQEKDEK
;
A
#
# COMPACT_ATOMS: atom_id res chain seq x y z
N PHE A 1 -17.23 32.50 6.60
CA PHE A 1 -17.74 31.12 6.54
C PHE A 1 -17.12 30.34 5.38
N PHE A 2 -17.29 30.78 4.13
CA PHE A 2 -16.75 30.10 2.94
C PHE A 2 -15.26 29.76 3.04
N GLN A 3 -14.44 30.72 3.48
CA GLN A 3 -13.00 30.50 3.68
C GLN A 3 -12.69 29.50 4.81
N ALA A 4 -13.52 29.48 5.86
CA ALA A 4 -13.37 28.57 6.98
C ALA A 4 -13.67 27.11 6.55
N GLU A 5 -14.77 26.89 5.84
CA GLU A 5 -15.13 25.56 5.32
C GLU A 5 -14.07 25.04 4.33
N LYS A 6 -13.59 25.91 3.43
CA LYS A 6 -12.51 25.57 2.51
C LYS A 6 -11.23 25.16 3.27
N LYS A 7 -10.82 25.93 4.28
CA LYS A 7 -9.63 25.63 5.08
C LYS A 7 -9.78 24.33 5.89
N GLU A 8 -11.00 24.07 6.39
CA GLU A 8 -11.28 22.82 7.08
C GLU A 8 -11.20 21.62 6.13
N ALA A 9 -11.76 21.72 4.92
CA ALA A 9 -11.65 20.71 3.88
C ALA A 9 -10.17 20.47 3.49
N GLU A 10 -9.38 21.53 3.33
CA GLU A 10 -7.95 21.46 3.08
C GLU A 10 -7.23 20.68 4.17
N ASN A 11 -7.44 21.04 5.44
CA ASN A 11 -6.82 20.36 6.57
C ASN A 11 -7.20 18.88 6.62
N ARG A 12 -8.44 18.52 6.31
CA ARG A 12 -8.89 17.13 6.28
C ARG A 12 -8.22 16.37 5.16
N MET A 13 -8.20 16.90 3.94
CA MET A 13 -7.56 16.25 2.79
C MET A 13 -6.06 16.08 2.99
N VAL A 14 -5.35 17.10 3.50
CA VAL A 14 -3.92 17.01 3.82
C VAL A 14 -3.66 15.91 4.86
N LYS A 15 -4.46 15.85 5.93
CA LYS A 15 -4.35 14.77 6.94
C LYS A 15 -4.58 13.39 6.33
N THR A 16 -5.60 13.27 5.49
CA THR A 16 -5.93 12.01 4.80
C THR A 16 -4.80 11.56 3.89
N VAL A 17 -4.31 12.44 3.02
CA VAL A 17 -3.22 12.11 2.09
C VAL A 17 -1.95 11.72 2.85
N ASN A 18 -1.62 12.44 3.94
CA ASN A 18 -0.50 12.08 4.79
C ASN A 18 -0.69 10.73 5.51
N TYR A 19 -1.89 10.43 5.98
CA TYR A 19 -2.21 9.12 6.54
C TYR A 19 -2.00 8.02 5.50
N VAL A 20 -2.59 8.16 4.32
CA VAL A 20 -2.45 7.19 3.22
C VAL A 20 -0.98 7.03 2.80
N LYS A 21 -0.22 8.13 2.74
CA LYS A 21 1.22 8.11 2.51
C LYS A 21 1.96 7.21 3.51
N VAL A 22 1.64 7.34 4.80
CA VAL A 22 2.24 6.49 5.84
C VAL A 22 1.83 5.04 5.64
N GLN A 23 0.57 4.76 5.29
CA GLN A 23 0.11 3.40 5.01
C GLN A 23 0.84 2.78 3.81
N CYS A 24 0.98 3.50 2.69
CA CYS A 24 1.74 3.05 1.54
C CYS A 24 3.21 2.75 1.91
N SER A 25 3.84 3.63 2.69
CA SER A 25 5.22 3.42 3.15
C SER A 25 5.34 2.20 4.06
N THR A 26 4.39 2.01 4.97
CA THR A 26 4.35 0.83 5.86
C THR A 26 4.17 -0.46 5.08
N TYR A 27 3.28 -0.45 4.09
CA TYR A 27 3.04 -1.57 3.19
C TYR A 27 4.31 -1.96 2.43
N THR A 28 4.96 -0.99 1.78
CA THR A 28 6.20 -1.24 1.03
C THR A 28 7.28 -1.81 1.95
N HIS A 29 7.49 -1.19 3.11
CA HIS A 29 8.50 -1.64 4.07
C HIS A 29 8.21 -3.04 4.63
N TYR A 30 6.95 -3.35 4.90
CA TYR A 30 6.55 -4.69 5.36
C TYR A 30 6.85 -5.76 4.30
N ASN A 31 6.50 -5.50 3.05
CA ASN A 31 6.71 -6.44 1.96
C ASN A 31 8.21 -6.64 1.67
N GLU A 32 9.00 -5.56 1.57
CA GLU A 32 10.45 -5.62 1.43
C GLU A 32 11.10 -6.41 2.58
N SER A 33 10.66 -6.18 3.83
CA SER A 33 11.16 -6.90 5.00
C SER A 33 10.77 -8.38 4.99
N SER A 34 9.55 -8.71 4.57
CA SER A 34 9.07 -10.09 4.47
C SER A 34 9.81 -10.87 3.40
N GLU A 35 10.01 -10.27 2.24
CA GLU A 35 10.81 -10.84 1.15
C GLU A 35 12.25 -11.07 1.58
N SER A 36 12.91 -10.06 2.16
CA SER A 36 14.29 -10.18 2.65
C SER A 36 14.45 -11.30 3.67
N LYS A 37 13.50 -11.49 4.58
CA LYS A 37 13.52 -12.59 5.56
C LYS A 37 13.37 -13.94 4.90
N SER A 38 12.50 -14.05 3.90
CA SER A 38 12.30 -15.30 3.15
C SER A 38 13.55 -15.67 2.35
N LEU A 39 14.14 -14.71 1.63
CA LEU A 39 15.38 -14.93 0.89
C LEU A 39 16.57 -15.25 1.78
N LEU A 40 16.69 -14.62 2.95
CA LEU A 40 17.72 -14.96 3.92
C LEU A 40 17.56 -16.40 4.43
N ARG A 41 16.33 -16.83 4.74
CA ARG A 41 16.03 -18.20 5.11
C ARG A 41 16.40 -19.17 3.99
N ALA A 42 16.14 -18.81 2.73
CA ALA A 42 16.54 -19.62 1.58
C ALA A 42 18.06 -19.79 1.50
N ILE A 43 18.83 -18.71 1.68
CA ILE A 43 20.30 -18.76 1.71
C ILE A 43 20.79 -19.70 2.81
N GLU A 44 20.26 -19.57 4.02
CA GLU A 44 20.66 -20.43 5.15
C GLU A 44 20.31 -21.91 4.90
N SER A 45 19.15 -22.19 4.29
CA SER A 45 18.77 -23.55 3.92
C SER A 45 19.66 -24.12 2.82
N ALA A 46 20.06 -23.33 1.81
CA ALA A 46 21.00 -23.76 0.77
C ALA A 46 22.39 -24.10 1.37
N ARG A 47 22.91 -23.26 2.27
CA ARG A 47 24.17 -23.49 2.96
C ARG A 47 24.12 -24.72 3.86
N GLN A 48 23.03 -24.91 4.59
CA GLN A 48 22.82 -26.09 5.41
C GLN A 48 22.78 -27.36 4.55
N MET A 49 22.08 -27.30 3.40
CA MET A 49 22.03 -28.43 2.48
C MET A 49 23.41 -28.79 1.91
N SER A 50 24.23 -27.79 1.52
CA SER A 50 25.61 -28.01 1.10
C SER A 50 26.43 -28.69 2.18
N THR A 51 26.25 -28.29 3.44
CA THR A 51 26.94 -28.94 4.59
C THR A 51 26.42 -30.36 4.82
N ASN A 52 25.12 -30.60 4.68
CA ASN A 52 24.55 -31.93 4.86
C ASN A 52 25.04 -32.91 3.78
N ILE A 53 25.18 -32.44 2.53
CA ILE A 53 25.78 -33.24 1.43
C ILE A 53 27.24 -33.61 1.76
N ASP A 54 28.04 -32.63 2.16
CA ASP A 54 29.44 -32.83 2.52
C ASP A 54 29.59 -33.89 3.63
N MET A 55 28.81 -33.75 4.71
CA MET A 55 28.80 -34.73 5.81
C MET A 55 28.34 -36.12 5.36
N GLU A 56 27.35 -36.25 4.48
CA GLU A 56 26.88 -37.53 3.96
C GLU A 56 27.98 -38.24 3.18
N ILE A 57 28.66 -37.50 2.28
CA ILE A 57 29.78 -38.04 1.47
C ILE A 57 30.96 -38.42 2.35
N GLU A 58 31.36 -37.57 3.32
CA GLU A 58 32.42 -37.87 4.27
C GLU A 58 32.16 -39.15 5.11
N ASN A 59 30.90 -39.41 5.44
CA ASN A 59 30.48 -40.62 6.16
C ASN A 59 30.34 -41.88 5.27
N GLY A 60 30.69 -41.76 3.98
CA GLY A 60 30.64 -42.87 3.02
C GLY A 60 29.26 -43.11 2.40
N GLY A 61 28.32 -42.15 2.59
CA GLY A 61 27.02 -42.14 1.91
C GLY A 61 27.14 -41.67 0.47
N GLN A 62 26.00 -41.49 -0.17
CA GLN A 62 25.91 -41.07 -1.56
C GLN A 62 24.83 -39.99 -1.74
N LEU A 63 25.10 -39.04 -2.60
CA LEU A 63 24.08 -38.08 -3.05
C LEU A 63 22.97 -38.83 -3.80
N SER A 64 21.81 -38.93 -3.21
CA SER A 64 20.66 -39.68 -3.76
C SER A 64 19.36 -38.90 -3.63
N ARG A 65 18.37 -39.29 -4.44
CA ARG A 65 17.04 -38.69 -4.37
C ARG A 65 16.36 -38.88 -3.01
N ASP A 66 16.57 -39.99 -2.36
CA ASP A 66 16.04 -40.29 -1.01
C ASP A 66 16.68 -39.38 0.04
N PHE A 67 17.99 -39.19 -0.02
CA PHE A 67 18.70 -38.24 0.83
C PHE A 67 18.19 -36.79 0.64
N LEU A 68 17.98 -36.35 -0.61
CA LEU A 68 17.41 -35.02 -0.86
C LEU A 68 16.00 -34.92 -0.33
N LYS A 69 15.17 -35.96 -0.46
CA LYS A 69 13.82 -36.01 0.06
C LYS A 69 13.73 -35.85 1.57
N GLU A 70 14.59 -36.51 2.32
CA GLU A 70 14.67 -36.40 3.78
C GLU A 70 15.08 -34.98 4.20
N ASN A 71 16.08 -34.42 3.51
CA ASN A 71 16.57 -33.08 3.77
C ASN A 71 15.51 -32.01 3.38
N LEU A 72 14.77 -32.19 2.30
CA LEU A 72 13.68 -31.31 1.89
C LEU A 72 12.62 -31.17 3.02
N GLN A 73 12.25 -32.29 3.65
CA GLN A 73 11.30 -32.28 4.77
C GLN A 73 11.88 -31.58 6.00
N THR A 74 13.18 -31.82 6.30
CA THR A 74 13.86 -31.24 7.47
C THR A 74 14.06 -29.74 7.32
N LEU A 75 14.42 -29.27 6.12
CA LEU A 75 14.64 -27.85 5.80
C LEU A 75 13.35 -27.09 5.49
N TRP A 76 12.22 -27.80 5.32
CA TRP A 76 10.93 -27.20 4.96
C TRP A 76 11.00 -26.40 3.66
N VAL A 77 11.61 -26.98 2.63
CA VAL A 77 11.75 -26.41 1.29
C VAL A 77 10.90 -27.21 0.29
N ASP A 78 10.58 -26.63 -0.87
CA ASP A 78 9.75 -27.27 -1.90
C ASP A 78 10.58 -28.00 -2.95
N GLY A 79 11.89 -27.66 -3.06
CA GLY A 79 12.81 -28.35 -3.91
C GLY A 79 14.26 -28.11 -3.59
N ILE A 80 15.09 -29.09 -3.94
CA ILE A 80 16.55 -29.09 -3.84
C ILE A 80 17.12 -29.54 -5.18
N ILE A 81 18.04 -28.76 -5.74
CA ILE A 81 18.68 -29.01 -7.02
C ILE A 81 20.19 -28.92 -6.81
N VAL A 82 20.90 -29.93 -7.23
CA VAL A 82 22.38 -30.00 -7.16
C VAL A 82 22.93 -30.07 -8.57
N LEU A 83 23.73 -29.08 -8.94
CA LEU A 83 24.35 -28.96 -10.26
C LEU A 83 25.87 -29.06 -10.14
N ASP A 84 26.48 -29.62 -11.19
CA ASP A 84 27.95 -29.58 -11.37
C ASP A 84 28.41 -28.21 -11.93
N THR A 85 29.69 -28.06 -12.21
CA THR A 85 30.26 -26.81 -12.75
C THR A 85 29.81 -26.46 -14.20
N GLU A 86 29.31 -27.43 -14.93
CA GLU A 86 28.79 -27.26 -16.29
C GLU A 86 27.28 -26.92 -16.28
N GLY A 87 26.67 -26.87 -15.09
CA GLY A 87 25.23 -26.65 -14.90
C GLY A 87 24.38 -27.90 -15.16
N LYS A 88 25.01 -29.08 -15.23
CA LYS A 88 24.29 -30.33 -15.37
C LYS A 88 23.78 -30.78 -14.01
N THR A 89 22.56 -31.32 -13.97
CA THR A 89 21.95 -31.84 -12.75
C THR A 89 22.63 -33.15 -12.30
N ASP A 90 23.28 -33.13 -11.14
CA ASP A 90 23.80 -34.30 -10.48
C ASP A 90 22.72 -35.07 -9.74
N CYS A 91 21.87 -34.32 -9.01
CA CYS A 91 20.75 -34.89 -8.27
C CYS A 91 19.70 -33.75 -8.02
N GLU A 92 18.44 -34.13 -8.02
CA GLU A 92 17.36 -33.21 -7.67
C GLU A 92 16.19 -33.92 -7.02
N TYR A 93 15.48 -33.22 -6.18
CA TYR A 93 14.22 -33.64 -5.63
C TYR A 93 13.30 -32.43 -5.42
N SER A 94 12.07 -32.56 -5.86
CA SER A 94 11.04 -31.52 -5.78
C SER A 94 9.69 -32.13 -5.47
N THR A 95 8.83 -31.35 -4.83
CA THR A 95 7.40 -31.66 -4.67
C THR A 95 6.61 -31.48 -5.98
N ASP A 96 7.15 -30.65 -6.90
CA ASP A 96 6.60 -30.38 -8.23
C ASP A 96 7.72 -30.46 -9.30
N GLU A 97 7.67 -31.50 -10.13
CA GLU A 97 8.69 -31.75 -11.17
C GLU A 97 8.66 -30.70 -12.29
N SER A 98 7.50 -30.09 -12.58
CA SER A 98 7.40 -29.06 -13.62
C SER A 98 8.11 -27.79 -13.17
N LEU A 99 7.97 -27.46 -11.91
CA LEU A 99 8.61 -26.30 -11.28
C LEU A 99 10.12 -26.51 -11.17
N ALA A 100 10.57 -27.73 -10.83
CA ALA A 100 11.98 -28.05 -10.77
C ALA A 100 12.70 -27.82 -12.11
N ASN A 101 12.08 -28.21 -13.22
CA ASN A 101 12.65 -28.00 -14.56
C ASN A 101 12.81 -26.50 -14.88
N GLU A 102 11.77 -25.69 -14.60
CA GLU A 102 11.80 -24.24 -14.81
C GLU A 102 12.94 -23.59 -14.01
N ILE A 103 13.12 -24.02 -12.76
CA ILE A 103 14.15 -23.49 -11.86
C ILE A 103 15.55 -23.97 -12.28
N THR A 104 15.67 -25.22 -12.70
CA THR A 104 16.96 -25.75 -13.20
C THR A 104 17.44 -24.97 -14.42
N GLU A 105 16.59 -24.71 -15.39
CA GLU A 105 16.91 -23.87 -16.55
C GLU A 105 17.33 -22.45 -16.14
N TYR A 106 16.66 -21.90 -15.12
CA TYR A 106 17.03 -20.59 -14.58
C TYR A 106 18.40 -20.59 -13.91
N LEU A 107 18.73 -21.62 -13.13
CA LEU A 107 20.00 -21.76 -12.41
C LEU A 107 21.20 -21.95 -13.33
N GLN A 108 21.01 -22.42 -14.55
CA GLN A 108 22.08 -22.62 -15.55
C GLN A 108 22.61 -21.32 -16.13
N LYS A 109 22.12 -20.15 -15.70
CA LYS A 109 22.65 -18.85 -16.11
C LYS A 109 24.09 -18.67 -15.61
N GLU A 110 24.94 -18.14 -16.46
CA GLU A 110 26.37 -17.93 -16.21
C GLU A 110 26.63 -17.23 -14.87
N ILE A 111 25.88 -16.18 -14.56
CA ILE A 111 26.03 -15.42 -13.33
C ILE A 111 25.80 -16.25 -12.05
N ILE A 112 24.94 -17.27 -12.11
CA ILE A 112 24.67 -18.15 -10.97
C ILE A 112 25.73 -19.23 -10.89
N MET A 113 26.13 -19.80 -12.00
CA MET A 113 27.18 -20.83 -12.07
C MET A 113 28.56 -20.30 -11.62
N ASP A 114 28.80 -19.01 -11.74
CA ASP A 114 30.02 -18.39 -11.20
C ASP A 114 30.18 -18.58 -9.67
N PHE A 115 29.11 -18.81 -8.93
CA PHE A 115 29.18 -19.08 -7.48
C PHE A 115 29.82 -20.45 -7.16
N ALA A 116 29.82 -21.38 -8.11
CA ALA A 116 30.42 -22.70 -7.92
C ALA A 116 31.90 -22.67 -7.47
N GLY A 117 32.61 -21.58 -7.77
CA GLY A 117 34.00 -21.36 -7.38
C GLY A 117 34.21 -20.57 -6.09
N TYR A 118 33.16 -20.13 -5.40
CA TYR A 118 33.26 -19.21 -4.26
C TYR A 118 32.37 -19.65 -3.11
N GLU A 119 32.93 -20.41 -2.17
CA GLU A 119 32.21 -20.99 -1.02
C GLU A 119 31.48 -19.95 -0.13
N GLU A 120 32.02 -18.75 -0.02
CA GLU A 120 31.44 -17.69 0.83
C GLU A 120 30.27 -16.94 0.14
N ARG A 121 30.11 -17.08 -1.16
CA ARG A 121 29.06 -16.39 -1.92
C ARG A 121 27.77 -17.18 -1.94
N SER A 122 26.68 -16.47 -1.98
CA SER A 122 25.34 -17.03 -2.17
C SER A 122 24.55 -16.12 -3.09
N TYR A 123 23.70 -16.73 -3.87
CA TYR A 123 22.72 -16.03 -4.70
C TYR A 123 21.34 -16.22 -4.12
N SER A 124 20.48 -15.21 -4.20
CA SER A 124 19.06 -15.35 -3.89
C SER A 124 18.23 -14.33 -4.66
N GLU A 125 17.06 -14.76 -5.09
CA GLU A 125 16.12 -13.93 -5.83
C GLU A 125 14.69 -14.43 -5.64
N ARG A 126 13.71 -13.51 -5.74
CA ARG A 126 12.28 -13.80 -5.80
C ARG A 126 11.78 -13.64 -7.22
N PHE A 127 11.07 -14.65 -7.71
CA PHE A 127 10.32 -14.58 -8.95
C PHE A 127 8.84 -14.46 -8.64
N THR A 128 8.22 -13.41 -9.15
CA THR A 128 6.76 -13.28 -9.14
C THR A 128 6.23 -13.73 -10.49
N ARG A 129 5.29 -14.69 -10.47
CA ARG A 129 4.64 -15.23 -11.66
C ARG A 129 3.36 -14.44 -11.98
N GLU A 130 2.88 -14.56 -13.22
CA GLU A 130 1.67 -13.86 -13.69
C GLU A 130 0.40 -14.20 -12.90
N ASP A 131 0.32 -15.42 -12.34
CA ASP A 131 -0.79 -15.87 -11.51
C ASP A 131 -0.77 -15.27 -10.09
N GLY A 132 0.28 -14.52 -9.74
CA GLY A 132 0.51 -13.93 -8.43
C GLY A 132 1.18 -14.87 -7.42
N SER A 133 1.59 -16.09 -7.83
CA SER A 133 2.49 -16.93 -7.04
C SER A 133 3.90 -16.35 -7.08
N PHE A 134 4.73 -16.74 -6.12
CA PHE A 134 6.15 -16.41 -6.17
C PHE A 134 7.03 -17.58 -5.70
N ILE A 135 8.26 -17.56 -6.18
CA ILE A 135 9.28 -18.53 -5.88
C ILE A 135 10.48 -17.80 -5.32
N ASP A 136 10.89 -18.14 -4.11
CA ASP A 136 12.12 -17.69 -3.49
C ASP A 136 13.20 -18.72 -3.71
N ILE A 137 14.25 -18.37 -4.46
CA ILE A 137 15.38 -19.26 -4.78
C ILE A 137 16.61 -18.77 -4.05
N ALA A 138 17.43 -19.70 -3.58
CA ALA A 138 18.79 -19.43 -3.21
C ALA A 138 19.73 -20.53 -3.67
N ALA A 139 20.96 -20.15 -4.02
CA ALA A 139 22.03 -21.06 -4.41
C ALA A 139 23.33 -20.69 -3.71
N CYS A 140 24.16 -21.70 -3.42
CA CYS A 140 25.52 -21.55 -2.92
C CYS A 140 26.44 -22.63 -3.49
N ALA A 141 27.74 -22.44 -3.35
CA ALA A 141 28.71 -23.46 -3.76
C ALA A 141 28.55 -24.76 -2.91
N ARG A 142 28.79 -25.89 -3.54
CA ARG A 142 28.92 -27.19 -2.87
C ARG A 142 30.23 -27.22 -2.08
N LYS A 143 30.22 -27.95 -0.96
CA LYS A 143 31.44 -28.22 -0.16
C LYS A 143 32.11 -29.52 -0.53
N ASP A 144 31.32 -30.52 -0.90
CA ASP A 144 31.79 -31.87 -1.24
C ASP A 144 32.49 -31.98 -2.62
N ALA A 145 32.06 -31.18 -3.57
CA ALA A 145 32.55 -31.17 -4.94
C ALA A 145 32.33 -29.82 -5.61
N PRO A 146 33.05 -29.48 -6.71
CA PRO A 146 32.78 -28.28 -7.46
C PRO A 146 31.35 -28.30 -8.07
N GLY A 147 30.60 -27.22 -7.90
CA GLY A 147 29.21 -27.10 -8.34
C GLY A 147 28.38 -26.21 -7.40
N ILE A 148 27.08 -26.22 -7.57
CA ILE A 148 26.15 -25.46 -6.74
C ILE A 148 25.07 -26.34 -6.15
N VAL A 149 24.60 -25.93 -4.96
CA VAL A 149 23.37 -26.41 -4.35
C VAL A 149 22.37 -25.26 -4.37
N ALA A 150 21.21 -25.51 -4.91
CA ALA A 150 20.10 -24.58 -4.90
C ALA A 150 18.90 -25.18 -4.18
N ILE A 151 18.18 -24.31 -3.51
CA ILE A 151 16.89 -24.64 -2.90
C ILE A 151 15.85 -23.59 -3.31
N TYR A 152 14.59 -23.95 -3.19
CA TYR A 152 13.51 -22.98 -3.41
C TYR A 152 12.31 -23.24 -2.51
N TYR A 153 11.56 -22.15 -2.30
CA TYR A 153 10.25 -22.12 -1.68
C TYR A 153 9.24 -21.65 -2.70
N TYR A 154 8.15 -22.35 -2.83
CA TYR A 154 7.02 -21.96 -3.65
C TYR A 154 5.89 -21.42 -2.76
N THR A 155 5.41 -20.24 -3.08
CA THR A 155 4.25 -19.65 -2.43
C THR A 155 3.10 -19.56 -3.42
N SER A 156 2.03 -20.30 -3.17
CA SER A 156 0.86 -20.32 -4.04
C SER A 156 0.15 -18.97 -4.12
N PRO A 157 -0.63 -18.70 -5.19
CA PRO A 157 -1.34 -17.42 -5.35
C PRO A 157 -2.31 -17.14 -4.20
N GLU A 158 -2.92 -18.17 -3.63
CA GLU A 158 -3.83 -18.03 -2.49
C GLU A 158 -3.08 -17.59 -1.22
N PHE A 159 -1.92 -18.21 -0.96
CA PHE A 159 -1.06 -17.83 0.15
C PHE A 159 -0.49 -16.43 -0.04
N ALA A 160 0.00 -16.11 -1.23
CA ALA A 160 0.51 -14.80 -1.57
C ALA A 160 -0.54 -13.71 -1.29
N ARG A 161 -1.78 -13.90 -1.71
CA ARG A 161 -2.90 -12.97 -1.45
C ARG A 161 -3.23 -12.80 0.03
N ASN A 162 -3.13 -13.85 0.82
CA ASN A 162 -3.44 -13.81 2.26
C ASN A 162 -2.30 -13.19 3.09
N TYR A 163 -1.06 -13.35 2.65
CA TYR A 163 0.11 -12.80 3.33
C TYR A 163 0.49 -11.39 2.86
N THR A 164 0.11 -11.03 1.64
CA THR A 164 0.37 -9.70 1.11
C THR A 164 -0.68 -8.75 1.66
N LEU A 165 -0.31 -7.94 2.64
CA LEU A 165 -1.11 -6.77 2.98
C LEU A 165 -1.32 -5.97 1.70
N THR A 166 -2.55 -5.84 1.24
CA THR A 166 -2.86 -4.98 0.11
C THR A 166 -3.06 -3.57 0.60
N ILE A 167 -2.63 -2.57 -0.17
CA ILE A 167 -2.91 -1.16 0.15
C ILE A 167 -4.41 -0.95 0.27
N GLN A 168 -5.21 -1.68 -0.51
CA GLN A 168 -6.67 -1.68 -0.40
C GLN A 168 -7.13 -2.12 1.00
N GLY A 169 -6.55 -3.17 1.56
CA GLY A 169 -6.87 -3.62 2.92
C GLY A 169 -6.59 -2.57 4.00
N LEU A 170 -5.55 -1.76 3.81
CA LEU A 170 -5.20 -0.65 4.71
C LEU A 170 -6.16 0.55 4.59
N LEU A 171 -6.88 0.68 3.47
CA LEU A 171 -7.87 1.74 3.24
C LEU A 171 -9.30 1.30 3.54
N ASN A 172 -9.55 0.00 3.80
CA ASN A 172 -10.87 -0.50 4.08
C ASN A 172 -11.49 0.21 5.29
N GLY A 173 -12.67 0.77 5.10
CA GLY A 173 -13.38 1.52 6.13
C GLY A 173 -12.88 2.96 6.36
N TYR A 174 -11.85 3.41 5.66
CA TYR A 174 -11.39 4.79 5.74
C TYR A 174 -12.17 5.69 4.79
N SER A 175 -12.68 6.80 5.30
CA SER A 175 -13.37 7.81 4.49
C SER A 175 -12.92 9.23 4.89
N ILE A 176 -12.86 10.14 3.92
CA ILE A 176 -12.59 11.56 4.21
C ILE A 176 -13.87 12.22 4.75
N GLN A 177 -14.97 11.96 4.10
CA GLN A 177 -16.36 12.35 4.37
C GLN A 177 -17.27 11.40 3.59
N LYS A 178 -18.59 11.61 3.67
CA LYS A 178 -19.57 10.72 3.04
C LYS A 178 -19.29 10.47 1.55
N ASP A 179 -19.03 11.55 0.79
CA ASP A 179 -18.84 11.48 -0.66
C ASP A 179 -17.40 11.83 -1.11
N GLY A 180 -16.44 11.78 -0.16
CA GLY A 180 -15.04 12.00 -0.45
C GLY A 180 -14.37 10.75 -1.02
N THR A 181 -13.54 10.93 -2.04
CA THR A 181 -12.85 9.84 -2.73
C THR A 181 -11.35 9.89 -2.47
N ILE A 182 -10.78 8.73 -2.20
CA ILE A 182 -9.34 8.49 -2.09
C ILE A 182 -8.95 7.49 -3.17
N ILE A 183 -7.88 7.77 -3.87
CA ILE A 183 -7.31 6.89 -4.89
C ILE A 183 -5.82 6.76 -4.63
N VAL A 184 -5.32 5.53 -4.61
CA VAL A 184 -3.90 5.22 -4.68
C VAL A 184 -3.66 4.52 -6.01
N ALA A 185 -2.75 5.06 -6.80
CA ALA A 185 -2.39 4.51 -8.10
C ALA A 185 -0.91 4.14 -8.14
N ASP A 186 -0.62 3.03 -8.77
CA ASP A 186 0.71 2.53 -9.09
C ASP A 186 0.81 2.35 -10.60
N ASP A 187 1.83 2.91 -11.22
CA ASP A 187 2.03 2.92 -12.70
C ASP A 187 0.75 3.27 -13.50
N GLY A 188 -0.03 4.20 -12.96
CA GLY A 188 -1.26 4.65 -13.61
C GLY A 188 -2.50 3.78 -13.39
N ILE A 189 -2.38 2.65 -12.69
CA ILE A 189 -3.49 1.76 -12.34
C ILE A 189 -3.92 2.03 -10.89
N VAL A 190 -5.21 2.08 -10.64
CA VAL A 190 -5.76 2.25 -9.29
C VAL A 190 -5.61 0.94 -8.52
N VAL A 191 -4.72 0.94 -7.52
CA VAL A 191 -4.43 -0.22 -6.66
C VAL A 191 -5.21 -0.20 -5.35
N ALA A 192 -5.69 0.98 -4.93
CA ALA A 192 -6.55 1.10 -3.77
C ALA A 192 -7.46 2.33 -3.86
N SER A 193 -8.68 2.20 -3.35
CA SER A 193 -9.65 3.28 -3.26
C SER A 193 -10.72 2.96 -2.20
N ASN A 194 -11.27 4.00 -1.56
CA ASN A 194 -12.49 3.86 -0.74
C ASN A 194 -13.76 3.73 -1.60
N ASN A 195 -13.64 3.91 -2.91
CA ASN A 195 -14.67 3.58 -3.90
C ASN A 195 -14.18 2.36 -4.71
N GLU A 196 -14.68 1.18 -4.36
CA GLU A 196 -14.27 -0.09 -4.97
C GLU A 196 -14.48 -0.15 -6.49
N SER A 197 -15.43 0.62 -7.02
CA SER A 197 -15.67 0.67 -8.47
C SER A 197 -14.49 1.23 -9.27
N LEU A 198 -13.56 1.91 -8.63
CA LEU A 198 -12.36 2.49 -9.27
C LEU A 198 -11.18 1.53 -9.30
N LEU A 199 -11.22 0.41 -8.55
CA LEU A 199 -10.13 -0.54 -8.49
C LEU A 199 -9.81 -1.14 -9.86
N GLY A 200 -8.52 -1.21 -10.20
CA GLY A 200 -8.04 -1.75 -11.46
C GLY A 200 -8.23 -0.81 -12.68
N GLN A 201 -8.91 0.33 -12.51
CA GLN A 201 -9.08 1.29 -13.60
C GLN A 201 -7.79 2.06 -13.87
N ASN A 202 -7.63 2.49 -15.12
CA ASN A 202 -6.53 3.38 -15.48
C ASN A 202 -6.86 4.82 -15.04
N THR A 203 -5.94 5.45 -14.35
CA THR A 203 -6.08 6.87 -13.94
C THR A 203 -6.20 7.83 -15.12
N ALA A 204 -5.81 7.43 -16.35
CA ALA A 204 -6.01 8.22 -17.55
C ALA A 204 -7.51 8.38 -17.91
N ASP A 205 -8.32 7.39 -17.55
CA ASP A 205 -9.76 7.40 -17.84
C ASP A 205 -10.55 8.16 -16.76
N ASN A 206 -9.92 8.51 -15.65
CA ASN A 206 -10.56 9.28 -14.58
C ASN A 206 -10.32 10.79 -14.77
N GLU A 207 -11.35 11.49 -15.19
CA GLU A 207 -11.28 12.92 -15.51
C GLU A 207 -10.89 13.81 -14.35
N VAL A 208 -11.33 13.48 -13.12
CA VAL A 208 -10.99 14.22 -11.90
C VAL A 208 -9.49 14.04 -11.63
N VAL A 209 -8.98 12.81 -11.72
CA VAL A 209 -7.54 12.54 -11.56
C VAL A 209 -6.72 13.28 -12.63
N GLN A 210 -7.18 13.31 -13.87
CA GLN A 210 -6.51 14.05 -14.94
C GLN A 210 -6.48 15.57 -14.68
N ALA A 211 -7.56 16.14 -14.15
CA ALA A 211 -7.57 17.55 -13.74
C ALA A 211 -6.55 17.79 -12.60
N MET A 212 -6.43 16.85 -11.67
CA MET A 212 -5.49 16.92 -10.56
C MET A 212 -4.02 16.79 -10.99
N LYS A 213 -3.70 15.93 -11.95
CA LYS A 213 -2.33 15.75 -12.48
C LYS A 213 -1.73 17.02 -13.09
N LYS A 214 -2.56 17.98 -13.52
CA LYS A 214 -2.08 19.26 -14.07
C LYS A 214 -1.52 20.21 -13.01
N HIS A 215 -1.80 19.94 -11.74
CA HIS A 215 -1.36 20.76 -10.62
C HIS A 215 -0.35 19.96 -9.80
N THR A 216 0.89 20.42 -9.79
CA THR A 216 2.03 19.72 -9.15
C THR A 216 2.25 20.08 -7.68
N ASP A 217 1.46 21.01 -7.11
CA ASP A 217 1.59 21.40 -5.71
C ASP A 217 0.81 20.43 -4.82
N SER A 218 1.59 19.65 -4.03
CA SER A 218 1.07 18.61 -3.14
C SER A 218 0.69 19.10 -1.73
N GLN A 219 0.80 20.40 -1.47
CA GLN A 219 0.54 20.95 -0.13
C GLN A 219 -0.77 21.72 -0.03
N HIS A 220 -1.33 22.14 -1.16
CA HIS A 220 -2.55 22.94 -1.21
C HIS A 220 -3.63 22.26 -2.05
N ILE A 221 -4.87 22.38 -1.58
CA ILE A 221 -6.01 21.95 -2.37
C ILE A 221 -6.24 22.94 -3.51
N TYR A 222 -6.65 22.41 -4.64
CA TYR A 222 -7.10 23.23 -5.77
C TYR A 222 -8.51 22.85 -6.17
N HIS A 223 -9.22 23.81 -6.70
CA HIS A 223 -10.58 23.64 -7.17
C HIS A 223 -10.56 23.15 -8.62
N PHE A 224 -11.23 22.04 -8.88
CA PHE A 224 -11.49 21.56 -10.23
C PHE A 224 -12.98 21.74 -10.56
N LYS A 225 -13.27 21.96 -11.83
CA LYS A 225 -14.63 22.00 -12.35
C LYS A 225 -14.63 21.32 -13.70
N LYS A 226 -15.37 20.21 -13.83
CA LYS A 226 -15.50 19.46 -15.07
C LYS A 226 -16.88 18.84 -15.17
N GLU A 227 -17.53 18.98 -16.35
CA GLU A 227 -18.85 18.41 -16.68
C GLU A 227 -19.95 18.68 -15.63
N GLY A 228 -19.93 19.86 -14.99
CA GLY A 228 -20.90 20.24 -13.96
C GLY A 228 -20.57 19.76 -12.55
N ILE A 229 -19.52 18.96 -12.37
CA ILE A 229 -19.02 18.52 -11.06
C ILE A 229 -17.90 19.47 -10.65
N GLY A 230 -18.11 20.22 -9.56
CA GLY A 230 -17.09 21.03 -8.90
C GLY A 230 -16.58 20.31 -7.66
N GLY A 231 -15.32 20.51 -7.33
CA GLY A 231 -14.74 19.93 -6.13
C GLY A 231 -13.34 20.44 -5.84
N TYR A 232 -12.83 20.06 -4.69
CA TYR A 232 -11.47 20.33 -4.26
C TYR A 232 -10.69 19.03 -4.15
N GLY A 233 -9.47 19.03 -4.64
CA GLY A 233 -8.60 17.87 -4.62
C GLY A 233 -7.16 18.19 -4.22
N ILE A 234 -6.45 17.19 -3.79
CA ILE A 234 -5.03 17.21 -3.48
C ILE A 234 -4.37 15.95 -4.04
N MET A 235 -3.15 16.09 -4.53
CA MET A 235 -2.33 14.98 -5.01
C MET A 235 -1.00 14.95 -4.27
N LEU A 236 -0.53 13.75 -3.94
CA LEU A 236 0.79 13.53 -3.38
C LEU A 236 1.48 12.36 -4.09
N LYS A 237 2.76 12.50 -4.39
CA LYS A 237 3.61 11.39 -4.85
C LYS A 237 4.39 10.81 -3.68
N GLN A 238 4.35 9.47 -3.53
CA GLN A 238 5.13 8.74 -2.53
C GLN A 238 5.80 7.53 -3.16
N ARG A 239 7.11 7.60 -3.43
CA ARG A 239 7.87 6.60 -4.19
C ARG A 239 7.17 6.33 -5.54
N ASP A 240 6.68 5.11 -5.76
CA ASP A 240 6.01 4.69 -6.99
C ASP A 240 4.50 4.98 -6.98
N TYR A 241 3.95 5.33 -5.81
CA TYR A 241 2.52 5.61 -5.66
C TYR A 241 2.16 7.08 -5.87
N TYR A 242 1.03 7.29 -6.54
CA TYR A 242 0.35 8.56 -6.60
C TYR A 242 -0.93 8.48 -5.77
N ILE A 243 -1.06 9.36 -4.79
CA ILE A 243 -2.19 9.43 -3.86
C ILE A 243 -3.02 10.64 -4.24
N TYR A 244 -4.30 10.42 -4.54
CA TYR A 244 -5.27 11.47 -4.83
C TYR A 244 -6.36 11.43 -3.78
N ALA A 245 -6.76 12.61 -3.31
CA ALA A 245 -7.92 12.77 -2.45
C ALA A 245 -8.74 13.95 -2.93
N TYR A 246 -10.05 13.77 -3.06
CA TYR A 246 -10.93 14.85 -3.48
C TYR A 246 -12.30 14.81 -2.81
N LEU A 247 -12.90 16.01 -2.67
CA LEU A 247 -14.21 16.24 -2.10
C LEU A 247 -15.05 17.07 -3.09
N PRO A 248 -16.29 16.68 -3.39
CA PRO A 248 -17.19 17.51 -4.17
C PRO A 248 -17.57 18.79 -3.40
N ASP A 249 -17.89 19.87 -4.13
CA ASP A 249 -18.27 21.15 -3.54
C ASP A 249 -19.44 21.02 -2.54
N THR A 250 -20.36 20.09 -2.80
CA THR A 250 -21.50 19.78 -1.93
C THR A 250 -21.05 19.30 -0.54
N GLU A 251 -19.96 18.56 -0.45
CA GLU A 251 -19.40 18.09 0.82
C GLU A 251 -18.54 19.15 1.49
N VAL A 252 -17.75 19.91 0.72
CA VAL A 252 -16.92 20.99 1.26
C VAL A 252 -17.80 22.05 1.93
N PHE A 253 -18.93 22.41 1.33
CA PHE A 253 -19.83 23.47 1.80
C PHE A 253 -21.10 22.95 2.47
N ARG A 254 -21.11 21.70 2.91
CA ARG A 254 -22.29 21.04 3.49
C ARG A 254 -22.85 21.78 4.70
N ASN A 255 -22.02 22.36 5.54
CA ASN A 255 -22.41 23.06 6.76
C ASN A 255 -22.72 24.56 6.51
N LEU A 256 -22.37 25.07 5.33
CA LEU A 256 -22.55 26.49 5.02
C LEU A 256 -24.00 26.97 5.17
N PRO A 257 -25.03 26.26 4.66
CA PRO A 257 -26.43 26.70 4.83
C PRO A 257 -26.84 26.78 6.29
N LEU A 258 -26.43 25.81 7.12
CA LEU A 258 -26.76 25.79 8.54
C LEU A 258 -26.09 26.95 9.30
N SER A 259 -24.83 27.25 8.98
CA SER A 259 -24.09 28.37 9.55
C SER A 259 -24.74 29.72 9.19
N VAL A 260 -25.17 29.89 7.94
CA VAL A 260 -25.87 31.10 7.48
C VAL A 260 -27.19 31.26 8.20
N ILE A 261 -28.01 30.20 8.31
CA ILE A 261 -29.28 30.21 9.03
C ILE A 261 -29.05 30.59 10.50
N GLY A 262 -28.01 30.02 11.14
CA GLY A 262 -27.65 30.35 12.52
C GLY A 262 -27.32 31.83 12.75
N VAL A 263 -26.59 32.45 11.82
CA VAL A 263 -26.29 33.91 11.88
C VAL A 263 -27.52 34.75 11.68
N ILE A 264 -28.38 34.38 10.73
CA ILE A 264 -29.68 35.08 10.50
C ILE A 264 -30.53 34.99 11.77
N PHE A 265 -30.62 33.83 12.39
CA PHE A 265 -31.37 33.65 13.64
C PHE A 265 -30.82 34.51 14.78
N LEU A 266 -29.49 34.53 14.97
CA LEU A 266 -28.85 35.41 15.97
C LEU A 266 -29.13 36.89 15.70
N TYR A 267 -29.12 37.31 14.44
CA TYR A 267 -29.45 38.68 14.07
C TYR A 267 -30.89 39.05 14.44
N PHE A 268 -31.87 38.19 14.14
CA PHE A 268 -33.26 38.39 14.54
C PHE A 268 -33.44 38.39 16.06
N LEU A 269 -32.73 37.55 16.77
CA LEU A 269 -32.79 37.51 18.25
C LEU A 269 -32.25 38.82 18.83
N MET A 270 -31.09 39.29 18.36
CA MET A 270 -30.54 40.57 18.80
C MET A 270 -31.44 41.77 18.45
N PHE A 271 -32.02 41.74 17.26
CA PHE A 271 -33.01 42.78 16.85
C PHE A 271 -34.26 42.77 17.73
N GLY A 272 -34.78 41.60 18.05
CA GLY A 272 -35.90 41.41 18.97
C GLY A 272 -35.63 41.94 20.39
N ILE A 273 -34.42 41.64 20.92
CA ILE A 273 -33.98 42.15 22.25
C ILE A 273 -33.89 43.68 22.21
N PHE A 274 -33.25 44.23 21.17
CA PHE A 274 -33.13 45.67 21.02
C PHE A 274 -34.48 46.36 20.93
N TRP A 275 -35.41 45.82 20.10
CA TRP A 275 -36.73 46.35 19.98
C TRP A 275 -37.53 46.26 21.28
N PHE A 276 -37.47 45.16 21.99
CA PHE A 276 -38.11 44.99 23.31
C PHE A 276 -37.58 46.00 24.31
N TRP A 277 -36.28 46.23 24.33
CA TRP A 277 -35.66 47.24 25.20
C TRP A 277 -36.11 48.65 24.86
N THR A 278 -36.11 49.02 23.60
CA THR A 278 -36.57 50.31 23.10
C THR A 278 -38.06 50.49 23.42
N TYR A 279 -38.90 49.48 23.25
CA TYR A 279 -40.30 49.51 23.60
C TYR A 279 -40.51 49.77 25.09
N ARG A 280 -39.82 49.06 25.95
CA ARG A 280 -39.85 49.24 27.42
C ARG A 280 -39.43 50.66 27.82
N THR A 281 -38.37 51.18 27.22
CA THR A 281 -37.87 52.52 27.51
C THR A 281 -38.89 53.59 27.07
N ASN A 282 -39.48 53.47 25.91
CA ASN A 282 -40.54 54.37 25.42
C ASN A 282 -41.79 54.33 26.32
N LEU A 283 -42.16 53.17 26.80
CA LEU A 283 -43.28 52.97 27.72
C LEU A 283 -43.01 53.66 29.06
N ALA A 284 -41.78 53.57 29.57
CA ALA A 284 -41.34 54.26 30.77
C ALA A 284 -41.37 55.79 30.61
N HIS A 285 -40.89 56.29 29.47
CA HIS A 285 -40.93 57.72 29.17
C HIS A 285 -42.36 58.27 29.10
N ARG A 286 -43.28 57.55 28.43
CA ARG A 286 -44.68 57.95 28.36
C ARG A 286 -45.34 57.98 29.75
N LYS A 287 -45.04 57.08 30.65
CA LYS A 287 -45.53 57.10 32.02
C LYS A 287 -45.02 58.30 32.82
N LEU A 288 -43.73 58.65 32.65
CA LEU A 288 -43.12 59.81 33.29
C LEU A 288 -43.70 61.16 32.75
N GLU A 289 -44.05 61.23 31.46
CA GLU A 289 -44.73 62.38 30.88
C GLU A 289 -46.14 62.55 31.44
N GLN A 290 -46.94 61.50 31.54
CA GLN A 290 -48.27 61.51 32.13
C GLN A 290 -48.26 61.95 33.60
N GLU A 291 -47.30 61.48 34.39
CA GLU A 291 -47.14 61.93 35.80
C GLU A 291 -46.74 63.42 35.92
N LYS A 292 -46.08 63.99 34.91
CA LYS A 292 -45.75 65.45 34.89
C LYS A 292 -46.92 66.33 34.48
N ASP A 293 -47.81 65.82 33.64
CA ASP A 293 -48.99 66.59 33.21
C ASP A 293 -50.15 66.58 34.23
N GLU A 294 -50.12 65.64 35.18
CA GLU A 294 -51.05 65.53 36.32
C GLU A 294 -50.66 66.39 37.56
N LYS A 295 -49.49 67.02 37.54
CA LYS A 295 -48.98 67.89 38.61
C LYS A 295 -49.04 69.35 38.17
#